data_61963e7c349c55cacec2bfe64741f8e8
#
_entry.id   61963e7c349c55cacec2bfe64741f8e8
#
_cell.length_a   1.000
_cell.length_b   1.000
_cell.length_c   1.000
_cell.angle_alpha   90.00
_cell.angle_beta   90.00
_cell.angle_gamma   90.00
#
_symmetry.space_group_name_H-M   'P 1'
#
loop_
_entity.id
_entity.type
_entity.pdbx_description
1 polymer ?
#
loop_
_entity_poly.entity_id
_entity_poly.type
_entity_poly.pdbx_seq_one_letter_code
_entity_poly.pdbx_strand_id
1 'polypeptide(L)'
;LARALDYFSSEKFHECLVLLQPLNRRYKLNPRYRAYLAVCLYYEWEYAEAIRLFDEVIPQLQGVAPHELSLYYWMDAESYFALQQYDRALPLYEKMLPLCRDNEKPDAYYRLGFCHLFAAESSGASEKASGSSESSGSSAEERKKAKECFELSLEGYLKYRNTPNEKARIAQIRHMIGGLK
;
A
#
# COMPACT_ATOMS: atom_id res chain seq x y z
N LEU A 1 24.25 -16.29 1.59
CA LEU A 1 22.80 -16.31 1.37
C LEU A 1 22.04 -16.90 2.55
N ALA A 2 22.38 -18.11 3.05
CA ALA A 2 21.68 -18.76 4.16
C ALA A 2 21.52 -17.83 5.38
N ARG A 3 22.62 -17.22 5.84
CA ARG A 3 22.59 -16.28 6.97
C ARG A 3 21.68 -15.06 6.74
N ALA A 4 21.57 -14.58 5.50
CA ALA A 4 20.67 -13.49 5.18
C ALA A 4 19.21 -13.93 5.29
N LEU A 5 18.89 -15.16 4.89
CA LEU A 5 17.55 -15.74 5.04
C LEU A 5 17.18 -15.99 6.51
N ASP A 6 18.14 -16.39 7.34
CA ASP A 6 17.94 -16.52 8.80
C ASP A 6 17.59 -15.15 9.43
N TYR A 7 18.27 -14.10 9.01
CA TYR A 7 17.94 -12.74 9.44
C TYR A 7 16.56 -12.29 8.95
N PHE A 8 16.21 -12.58 7.69
CA PHE A 8 14.90 -12.29 7.14
C PHE A 8 13.78 -12.99 7.93
N SER A 9 13.93 -14.29 8.19
CA SER A 9 12.98 -15.09 8.96
C SER A 9 12.83 -14.63 10.43
N SER A 10 13.86 -13.97 10.95
CA SER A 10 13.88 -13.40 12.30
C SER A 10 13.51 -11.92 12.32
N GLU A 11 12.97 -11.39 11.23
CA GLU A 11 12.58 -9.98 11.07
C GLU A 11 13.72 -8.97 11.31
N LYS A 12 14.96 -9.41 11.17
CA LYS A 12 16.16 -8.57 11.25
C LYS A 12 16.47 -7.99 9.87
N PHE A 13 15.61 -7.05 9.45
CA PHE A 13 15.61 -6.55 8.07
C PHE A 13 16.88 -5.76 7.73
N HIS A 14 17.41 -5.00 8.66
CA HIS A 14 18.68 -4.29 8.47
C HIS A 14 19.84 -5.24 8.20
N GLU A 15 20.03 -6.24 9.05
CA GLU A 15 21.10 -7.23 8.92
C GLU A 15 20.93 -8.05 7.63
N CYS A 16 19.70 -8.37 7.28
CA CYS A 16 19.38 -9.03 6.02
C CYS A 16 19.77 -8.16 4.82
N LEU A 17 19.40 -6.87 4.85
CA LEU A 17 19.72 -5.90 3.79
C LEU A 17 21.22 -5.80 3.56
N VAL A 18 22.01 -5.64 4.62
CA VAL A 18 23.48 -5.54 4.56
C VAL A 18 24.12 -6.75 3.85
N LEU A 19 23.51 -7.93 3.97
CA LEU A 19 24.01 -9.14 3.33
C LEU A 19 23.44 -9.35 1.92
N LEU A 20 22.14 -9.11 1.69
CA LEU A 20 21.48 -9.38 0.41
C LEU A 20 21.83 -8.35 -0.67
N GLN A 21 21.97 -7.08 -0.31
CA GLN A 21 22.19 -6.03 -1.29
C GLN A 21 23.52 -6.19 -2.07
N PRO A 22 24.66 -6.46 -1.44
CA PRO A 22 25.90 -6.76 -2.15
C PRO A 22 25.81 -8.04 -3.01
N LEU A 23 25.12 -9.07 -2.50
CA LEU A 23 24.92 -10.33 -3.23
C LEU A 23 24.09 -10.09 -4.49
N ASN A 24 23.03 -9.30 -4.40
CA ASN A 24 22.19 -8.97 -5.56
C ASN A 24 22.94 -8.15 -6.61
N ARG A 25 23.79 -7.21 -6.19
CA ARG A 25 24.65 -6.42 -7.10
C ARG A 25 25.62 -7.29 -7.86
N ARG A 26 26.19 -8.30 -7.18
CA ARG A 26 27.22 -9.17 -7.77
C ARG A 26 26.66 -10.30 -8.63
N TYR A 27 25.53 -10.91 -8.21
CA TYR A 27 25.04 -12.17 -8.77
C TYR A 27 23.66 -12.11 -9.40
N LYS A 28 22.95 -10.98 -9.29
CA LYS A 28 21.55 -10.85 -9.69
C LYS A 28 20.71 -12.03 -9.17
N LEU A 29 20.34 -11.98 -7.90
CA LEU A 29 19.58 -13.02 -7.22
C LEU A 29 18.26 -13.34 -7.96
N ASN A 30 17.73 -14.54 -7.74
CA ASN A 30 16.43 -14.90 -8.29
C ASN A 30 15.31 -13.97 -7.77
N PRO A 31 14.15 -13.90 -8.45
CA PRO A 31 13.06 -12.98 -8.09
C PRO A 31 12.60 -13.08 -6.65
N ARG A 32 12.56 -14.28 -6.06
CA ARG A 32 12.10 -14.47 -4.68
C ARG A 32 13.04 -13.80 -3.66
N TYR A 33 14.35 -13.97 -3.80
CA TYR A 33 15.31 -13.31 -2.90
C TYR A 33 15.39 -11.80 -3.14
N ARG A 34 15.10 -11.37 -4.35
CA ARG A 34 14.99 -9.94 -4.68
C ARG A 34 13.73 -9.34 -4.09
N ALA A 35 12.63 -10.10 -3.99
CA ALA A 35 11.45 -9.67 -3.24
C ALA A 35 11.76 -9.52 -1.74
N TYR A 36 12.52 -10.44 -1.14
CA TYR A 36 12.98 -10.28 0.25
C TYR A 36 13.86 -9.05 0.45
N LEU A 37 14.71 -8.75 -0.52
CA LEU A 37 15.51 -7.52 -0.52
C LEU A 37 14.61 -6.27 -0.56
N ALA A 38 13.56 -6.27 -1.40
CA ALA A 38 12.59 -5.18 -1.46
C ALA A 38 11.84 -5.00 -0.14
N VAL A 39 11.47 -6.09 0.53
CA VAL A 39 10.88 -6.06 1.89
C VAL A 39 11.83 -5.41 2.89
N CYS A 40 13.12 -5.79 2.87
CA CYS A 40 14.12 -5.17 3.74
C CYS A 40 14.26 -3.67 3.49
N LEU A 41 14.29 -3.25 2.22
CA LEU A 41 14.33 -1.83 1.83
C LEU A 41 13.11 -1.06 2.33
N TYR A 42 11.92 -1.66 2.24
CA TYR A 42 10.68 -1.07 2.77
C TYR A 42 10.77 -0.82 4.27
N TYR A 43 11.22 -1.78 5.06
CA TYR A 43 11.37 -1.64 6.51
C TYR A 43 12.49 -0.68 6.93
N GLU A 44 13.47 -0.44 6.05
CA GLU A 44 14.52 0.57 6.24
C GLU A 44 14.12 1.95 5.69
N TRP A 45 12.85 2.10 5.26
CA TRP A 45 12.28 3.34 4.70
C TRP A 45 12.92 3.82 3.40
N GLU A 46 13.64 2.94 2.74
CA GLU A 46 14.24 3.16 1.41
C GLU A 46 13.18 2.95 0.31
N TYR A 47 12.11 3.74 0.37
CA TYR A 47 10.90 3.54 -0.42
C TYR A 47 11.14 3.60 -1.93
N ALA A 48 11.96 4.52 -2.42
CA ALA A 48 12.26 4.63 -3.85
C ALA A 48 12.94 3.37 -4.41
N GLU A 49 13.90 2.81 -3.65
CA GLU A 49 14.58 1.56 -4.01
C GLU A 49 13.64 0.35 -3.89
N ALA A 50 12.80 0.33 -2.84
CA ALA A 50 11.80 -0.72 -2.63
C ALA A 50 10.82 -0.79 -3.81
N ILE A 51 10.25 0.35 -4.22
CA ILE A 51 9.35 0.47 -5.39
C ILE A 51 10.02 -0.08 -6.64
N ARG A 52 11.22 0.42 -6.95
CA ARG A 52 11.94 -0.01 -8.14
C ARG A 52 12.11 -1.53 -8.19
N LEU A 53 12.39 -2.13 -7.06
CA LEU A 53 12.62 -3.56 -6.96
C LEU A 53 11.31 -4.36 -6.94
N PHE A 54 10.27 -3.92 -6.22
CA PHE A 54 8.95 -4.56 -6.26
C PHE A 54 8.34 -4.53 -7.65
N ASP A 55 8.32 -3.39 -8.32
CA ASP A 55 7.80 -3.25 -9.68
C ASP A 55 8.51 -4.18 -10.67
N GLU A 56 9.81 -4.40 -10.50
CA GLU A 56 10.58 -5.31 -11.34
C GLU A 56 10.30 -6.78 -11.02
N VAL A 57 10.19 -7.17 -9.74
CA VAL A 57 10.18 -8.58 -9.35
C VAL A 57 8.79 -9.19 -9.22
N ILE A 58 7.78 -8.44 -8.80
CA ILE A 58 6.43 -8.97 -8.60
C ILE A 58 5.92 -9.70 -9.86
N PRO A 59 6.06 -9.15 -11.08
CA PRO A 59 5.61 -9.85 -12.30
C PRO A 59 6.38 -11.14 -12.61
N GLN A 60 7.56 -11.31 -12.03
CA GLN A 60 8.43 -12.48 -12.26
C GLN A 60 8.21 -13.59 -11.21
N LEU A 61 7.46 -13.31 -10.15
CA LEU A 61 7.22 -14.28 -9.07
C LEU A 61 6.31 -15.41 -9.55
N GLN A 62 6.74 -16.65 -9.31
CA GLN A 62 5.98 -17.86 -9.63
C GLN A 62 5.82 -18.70 -8.36
N GLY A 63 4.67 -19.36 -8.22
CA GLY A 63 4.41 -20.26 -7.12
C GLY A 63 4.39 -19.61 -5.74
N VAL A 64 4.14 -18.29 -5.68
CA VAL A 64 3.99 -17.55 -4.44
C VAL A 64 2.55 -17.69 -3.93
N ALA A 65 2.40 -17.96 -2.64
CA ALA A 65 1.07 -18.05 -2.02
C ALA A 65 0.31 -16.71 -2.16
N PRO A 66 -1.01 -16.73 -2.37
CA PRO A 66 -1.80 -15.49 -2.55
C PRO A 66 -1.60 -14.48 -1.43
N HIS A 67 -1.58 -14.93 -0.18
CA HIS A 67 -1.35 -14.06 0.97
C HIS A 67 0.07 -13.42 0.95
N GLU A 68 1.11 -14.18 0.62
CA GLU A 68 2.48 -13.65 0.49
C GLU A 68 2.53 -12.58 -0.61
N LEU A 69 1.90 -12.83 -1.76
CA LEU A 69 1.81 -11.85 -2.85
C LEU A 69 1.07 -10.59 -2.44
N SER A 70 0.00 -10.71 -1.64
CA SER A 70 -0.74 -9.56 -1.12
C SER A 70 0.13 -8.66 -0.24
N LEU A 71 1.04 -9.24 0.54
CA LEU A 71 1.99 -8.48 1.37
C LEU A 71 2.99 -7.68 0.51
N TYR A 72 3.44 -8.24 -0.62
CA TYR A 72 4.31 -7.50 -1.54
C TYR A 72 3.56 -6.33 -2.20
N TYR A 73 2.32 -6.54 -2.64
CA TYR A 73 1.49 -5.44 -3.14
C TYR A 73 1.24 -4.36 -2.09
N TRP A 74 1.00 -4.77 -0.83
CA TRP A 74 0.83 -3.84 0.27
C TRP A 74 2.08 -2.98 0.49
N MET A 75 3.26 -3.59 0.60
CA MET A 75 4.51 -2.87 0.87
C MET A 75 4.90 -1.94 -0.29
N ASP A 76 4.64 -2.36 -1.52
CA ASP A 76 4.86 -1.54 -2.71
C ASP A 76 3.90 -0.34 -2.71
N ALA A 77 2.61 -0.57 -2.47
CA ALA A 77 1.61 0.49 -2.34
C ALA A 77 1.94 1.48 -1.21
N GLU A 78 2.32 0.98 -0.03
CA GLU A 78 2.74 1.82 1.10
C GLU A 78 3.99 2.65 0.78
N SER A 79 4.91 2.10 -0.01
CA SER A 79 6.11 2.82 -0.47
C SER A 79 5.73 3.97 -1.41
N TYR A 80 4.84 3.74 -2.37
CA TYR A 80 4.28 4.79 -3.22
C TYR A 80 3.50 5.83 -2.41
N PHE A 81 2.69 5.38 -1.47
CA PHE A 81 1.90 6.26 -0.60
C PHE A 81 2.80 7.16 0.26
N ALA A 82 3.87 6.62 0.83
CA ALA A 82 4.86 7.37 1.61
C ALA A 82 5.55 8.47 0.77
N LEU A 83 5.75 8.24 -0.53
CA LEU A 83 6.28 9.22 -1.47
C LEU A 83 5.19 10.11 -2.10
N GLN A 84 3.96 10.07 -1.58
CA GLN A 84 2.81 10.85 -2.04
C GLN A 84 2.42 10.59 -3.52
N GLN A 85 2.77 9.42 -4.04
CA GLN A 85 2.37 8.95 -5.36
C GLN A 85 1.10 8.11 -5.27
N TYR A 86 0.01 8.76 -4.90
CA TYR A 86 -1.26 8.10 -4.57
C TYR A 86 -1.93 7.42 -5.76
N ASP A 87 -1.79 7.97 -6.95
CA ASP A 87 -2.24 7.41 -8.23
C ASP A 87 -1.56 6.07 -8.56
N ARG A 88 -0.30 5.91 -8.15
CA ARG A 88 0.46 4.68 -8.31
C ARG A 88 0.18 3.67 -7.20
N ALA A 89 -0.08 4.13 -5.99
CA ALA A 89 -0.43 3.29 -4.85
C ALA A 89 -1.81 2.63 -4.99
N LEU A 90 -2.79 3.36 -5.51
CA LEU A 90 -4.19 2.94 -5.60
C LEU A 90 -4.37 1.56 -6.27
N PRO A 91 -3.88 1.31 -7.50
CA PRO A 91 -4.06 0.01 -8.15
C PRO A 91 -3.38 -1.15 -7.42
N LEU A 92 -2.34 -0.90 -6.64
CA LEU A 92 -1.64 -1.91 -5.86
C LEU A 92 -2.46 -2.34 -4.63
N TYR A 93 -3.11 -1.39 -3.94
CA TYR A 93 -4.06 -1.72 -2.87
C TYR A 93 -5.26 -2.52 -3.43
N GLU A 94 -5.76 -2.16 -4.61
CA GLU A 94 -6.84 -2.92 -5.27
C GLU A 94 -6.41 -4.36 -5.61
N LYS A 95 -5.17 -4.56 -6.07
CA LYS A 95 -4.64 -5.89 -6.38
C LYS A 95 -4.46 -6.77 -5.15
N MET A 96 -4.17 -6.20 -3.98
CA MET A 96 -4.02 -6.98 -2.76
C MET A 96 -5.35 -7.49 -2.20
N LEU A 97 -6.46 -6.76 -2.38
CA LEU A 97 -7.76 -7.06 -1.77
C LEU A 97 -8.26 -8.49 -1.98
N PRO A 98 -8.23 -9.06 -3.20
CA PRO A 98 -8.68 -10.44 -3.42
C PRO A 98 -7.72 -11.51 -2.88
N LEU A 99 -6.50 -11.14 -2.49
CA LEU A 99 -5.43 -12.04 -2.09
C LEU A 99 -5.16 -12.03 -0.59
N CYS A 100 -5.48 -10.93 0.09
CA CYS A 100 -5.22 -10.75 1.51
C CYS A 100 -6.30 -11.40 2.40
N ARG A 101 -6.02 -11.51 3.68
CA ARG A 101 -6.98 -12.00 4.68
C ARG A 101 -8.05 -10.94 4.95
N ASP A 102 -9.23 -11.39 5.40
CA ASP A 102 -10.36 -10.49 5.65
C ASP A 102 -10.06 -9.43 6.73
N ASN A 103 -9.27 -9.78 7.74
CA ASN A 103 -8.86 -8.85 8.80
C ASN A 103 -7.81 -7.82 8.37
N GLU A 104 -7.22 -7.96 7.17
CA GLU A 104 -6.26 -7.04 6.56
C GLU A 104 -6.93 -6.06 5.58
N LYS A 105 -8.10 -6.43 5.04
CA LYS A 105 -8.86 -5.59 4.10
C LYS A 105 -9.20 -4.19 4.66
N PRO A 106 -9.54 -4.03 5.95
CA PRO A 106 -9.83 -2.70 6.50
C PRO A 106 -8.69 -1.69 6.31
N ASP A 107 -7.44 -2.13 6.44
CA ASP A 107 -6.28 -1.26 6.23
C ASP A 107 -6.16 -0.83 4.75
N ALA A 108 -6.37 -1.76 3.82
CA ALA A 108 -6.36 -1.47 2.38
C ALA A 108 -7.47 -0.49 2.00
N TYR A 109 -8.69 -0.70 2.47
CA TYR A 109 -9.80 0.23 2.24
C TYR A 109 -9.55 1.61 2.86
N TYR A 110 -8.92 1.68 4.03
CA TYR A 110 -8.53 2.93 4.65
C TYR A 110 -7.57 3.72 3.76
N ARG A 111 -6.55 3.08 3.21
CA ARG A 111 -5.60 3.69 2.28
C ARG A 111 -6.24 4.10 0.96
N LEU A 112 -7.09 3.24 0.40
CA LEU A 112 -7.86 3.53 -0.82
C LEU A 112 -8.75 4.77 -0.64
N GLY A 113 -9.39 4.91 0.51
CA GLY A 113 -10.17 6.11 0.85
C GLY A 113 -9.34 7.38 0.74
N PHE A 114 -8.12 7.39 1.26
CA PHE A 114 -7.21 8.53 1.12
C PHE A 114 -6.71 8.73 -0.31
N CYS A 115 -6.39 7.65 -1.05
CA CYS A 115 -5.98 7.78 -2.45
C CYS A 115 -7.06 8.48 -3.29
N HIS A 116 -8.32 8.08 -3.14
CA HIS A 116 -9.45 8.73 -3.82
C HIS A 116 -9.67 10.19 -3.35
N LEU A 117 -9.50 10.46 -2.04
CA LEU A 117 -9.63 11.80 -1.50
C LEU A 117 -8.58 12.75 -2.09
N PHE A 118 -7.33 12.32 -2.14
CA PHE A 118 -6.25 13.12 -2.76
C PHE A 118 -6.42 13.27 -4.27
N ALA A 119 -6.96 12.27 -4.96
CA ALA A 119 -7.33 12.39 -6.37
C ALA A 119 -8.42 13.46 -6.59
N ALA A 120 -9.44 13.51 -5.71
CA ALA A 120 -10.48 14.54 -5.74
C ALA A 120 -9.92 15.95 -5.54
N GLU A 121 -8.99 16.12 -4.59
CA GLU A 121 -8.34 17.40 -4.31
C GLU A 121 -7.47 17.87 -5.48
N SER A 122 -6.72 16.97 -6.10
CA SER A 122 -5.88 17.27 -7.26
C SER A 122 -6.72 17.69 -8.47
N SER A 123 -7.85 17.04 -8.71
CA SER A 123 -8.81 17.42 -9.77
C SER A 123 -9.42 18.80 -9.50
N GLY A 124 -9.85 19.08 -8.26
CA GLY A 124 -10.42 20.37 -7.89
C GLY A 124 -9.42 21.54 -7.95
N ALA A 125 -8.14 21.30 -7.72
CA ALA A 125 -7.09 22.32 -7.88
C ALA A 125 -6.85 22.68 -9.35
N SER A 126 -6.92 21.69 -10.26
CA SER A 126 -6.82 21.90 -11.71
C SER A 126 -7.99 22.69 -12.27
N GLU A 127 -9.21 22.48 -11.71
CA GLU A 127 -10.43 23.24 -12.08
C GLU A 127 -10.30 24.73 -11.83
N LYS A 128 -9.76 25.12 -10.67
CA LYS A 128 -9.55 26.53 -10.32
C LYS A 128 -8.56 27.23 -11.26
N ALA A 129 -7.69 26.47 -11.91
CA ALA A 129 -6.69 26.99 -12.84
C ALA A 129 -7.18 27.07 -14.29
N SER A 130 -8.12 26.23 -14.73
CA SER A 130 -8.53 26.11 -16.15
C SER A 130 -9.95 26.58 -16.50
N GLY A 131 -10.82 26.84 -15.50
CA GLY A 131 -12.17 27.38 -15.73
C GLY A 131 -13.14 26.46 -16.51
N SER A 132 -12.84 25.17 -16.66
CA SER A 132 -13.68 24.22 -17.39
C SER A 132 -14.61 23.45 -16.45
N SER A 133 -15.90 23.38 -16.80
CA SER A 133 -16.96 22.76 -15.98
C SER A 133 -17.03 21.23 -16.09
N GLU A 134 -16.22 20.59 -16.89
CA GLU A 134 -16.26 19.12 -17.10
C GLU A 134 -15.56 18.32 -15.97
N SER A 135 -14.70 18.93 -15.17
CA SER A 135 -13.94 18.24 -14.15
C SER A 135 -14.63 18.19 -12.77
N SER A 136 -15.70 18.97 -12.55
CA SER A 136 -16.49 18.98 -11.31
C SER A 136 -17.15 17.60 -11.04
N GLY A 137 -17.54 16.88 -12.09
CA GLY A 137 -18.05 15.50 -11.99
C GLY A 137 -17.01 14.49 -11.53
N SER A 138 -15.76 14.64 -11.94
CA SER A 138 -14.66 13.76 -11.55
C SER A 138 -14.31 13.87 -10.07
N SER A 139 -14.22 15.09 -9.54
CA SER A 139 -13.94 15.33 -8.11
C SER A 139 -15.07 14.80 -7.20
N ALA A 140 -16.33 14.96 -7.59
CA ALA A 140 -17.46 14.43 -6.84
C ALA A 140 -17.49 12.88 -6.84
N GLU A 141 -17.17 12.25 -7.98
CA GLU A 141 -17.09 10.80 -8.09
C GLU A 141 -15.94 10.23 -7.23
N GLU A 142 -14.77 10.88 -7.24
CA GLU A 142 -13.65 10.46 -6.39
C GLU A 142 -13.98 10.61 -4.89
N ARG A 143 -14.67 11.66 -4.48
CA ARG A 143 -15.14 11.81 -3.09
C ARG A 143 -16.14 10.73 -2.69
N LYS A 144 -17.04 10.33 -3.60
CA LYS A 144 -17.98 9.24 -3.38
C LYS A 144 -17.23 7.90 -3.17
N LYS A 145 -16.27 7.59 -4.03
CA LYS A 145 -15.41 6.39 -3.90
C LYS A 145 -14.63 6.41 -2.59
N ALA A 146 -14.07 7.57 -2.20
CA ALA A 146 -13.39 7.73 -0.92
C ALA A 146 -14.31 7.37 0.26
N LYS A 147 -15.54 7.90 0.25
CA LYS A 147 -16.53 7.60 1.28
C LYS A 147 -16.86 6.11 1.35
N GLU A 148 -17.15 5.47 0.21
CA GLU A 148 -17.42 4.03 0.13
C GLU A 148 -16.26 3.20 0.68
N CYS A 149 -15.01 3.56 0.37
CA CYS A 149 -13.83 2.90 0.91
C CYS A 149 -13.72 3.07 2.43
N PHE A 150 -13.98 4.26 2.98
CA PHE A 150 -13.97 4.48 4.43
C PHE A 150 -15.10 3.72 5.13
N GLU A 151 -16.27 3.59 4.52
CA GLU A 151 -17.38 2.81 5.05
C GLU A 151 -17.02 1.31 5.10
N LEU A 152 -16.42 0.75 4.04
CA LEU A 152 -15.92 -0.62 4.02
C LEU A 152 -14.80 -0.86 5.03
N SER A 153 -13.91 0.11 5.20
CA SER A 153 -12.87 0.08 6.22
C SER A 153 -13.46 0.04 7.61
N LEU A 154 -14.43 0.91 7.92
CA LEU A 154 -15.12 0.95 9.21
C LEU A 154 -15.80 -0.39 9.53
N GLU A 155 -16.55 -0.91 8.57
CA GLU A 155 -17.23 -2.21 8.71
C GLU A 155 -16.23 -3.32 9.06
N GLY A 156 -15.12 -3.40 8.34
CA GLY A 156 -14.08 -4.39 8.58
C GLY A 156 -13.38 -4.23 9.93
N TYR A 157 -13.05 -3.01 10.36
CA TYR A 157 -12.49 -2.76 11.69
C TYR A 157 -13.46 -3.17 12.79
N LEU A 158 -14.74 -2.83 12.68
CA LEU A 158 -15.75 -3.21 13.67
C LEU A 158 -15.97 -4.72 13.74
N LYS A 159 -15.87 -5.40 12.60
CA LYS A 159 -16.10 -6.86 12.52
C LYS A 159 -14.89 -7.68 12.98
N TYR A 160 -13.69 -7.31 12.57
CA TYR A 160 -12.49 -8.14 12.72
C TYR A 160 -11.47 -7.60 13.72
N ARG A 161 -11.46 -6.29 13.98
CA ARG A 161 -10.42 -5.60 14.74
C ARG A 161 -10.99 -4.57 15.73
N ASN A 162 -12.14 -4.85 16.32
CA ASN A 162 -12.76 -3.95 17.31
C ASN A 162 -12.09 -4.09 18.68
N THR A 163 -10.85 -3.64 18.78
CA THR A 163 -10.02 -3.71 19.99
C THR A 163 -9.75 -2.30 20.54
N PRO A 164 -9.34 -2.17 21.82
CA PRO A 164 -8.98 -0.88 22.39
C PRO A 164 -7.90 -0.13 21.60
N ASN A 165 -6.97 -0.85 20.99
CA ASN A 165 -5.86 -0.26 20.20
C ASN A 165 -6.35 0.38 18.89
N GLU A 166 -7.48 -0.05 18.36
CA GLU A 166 -8.04 0.46 17.11
C GLU A 166 -9.08 1.57 17.29
N LYS A 167 -9.42 1.94 18.52
CA LYS A 167 -10.44 2.96 18.80
C LYS A 167 -10.14 4.30 18.14
N ALA A 168 -8.89 4.74 18.16
CA ALA A 168 -8.49 6.00 17.54
C ALA A 168 -8.67 5.95 16.01
N ARG A 169 -8.29 4.83 15.38
CA ARG A 169 -8.47 4.61 13.95
C ARG A 169 -9.95 4.59 13.56
N ILE A 170 -10.78 3.87 14.30
CA ILE A 170 -12.22 3.79 14.10
C ILE A 170 -12.85 5.18 14.24
N ALA A 171 -12.46 5.98 15.24
CA ALA A 171 -12.94 7.34 15.42
C ALA A 171 -12.54 8.26 14.25
N GLN A 172 -11.29 8.14 13.78
CA GLN A 172 -10.80 8.88 12.63
C GLN A 172 -11.61 8.56 11.36
N ILE A 173 -11.87 7.28 11.08
CA ILE A 173 -12.65 6.85 9.91
C ILE A 173 -14.06 7.41 9.97
N ARG A 174 -14.73 7.37 11.13
CA ARG A 174 -16.05 7.97 11.32
C ARG A 174 -16.05 9.47 11.04
N HIS A 175 -15.03 10.17 11.50
CA HIS A 175 -14.86 11.60 11.23
C HIS A 175 -14.70 11.87 9.71
N MET A 176 -13.88 11.08 9.01
CA MET A 176 -13.69 11.19 7.57
C MET A 176 -15.01 10.97 6.80
N ILE A 177 -15.79 9.95 7.15
CA ILE A 177 -17.11 9.70 6.55
C ILE A 177 -18.04 10.87 6.77
N GLY A 178 -18.05 11.45 7.97
CA GLY A 178 -18.89 12.61 8.33
C GLY A 178 -18.55 13.86 7.51
N GLY A 179 -17.28 14.05 7.16
CA GLY A 179 -16.81 15.17 6.35
C GLY A 179 -17.08 15.04 4.83
N LEU A 180 -17.42 13.84 4.37
CA LEU A 180 -17.68 13.52 2.95
C LEU A 180 -19.17 13.42 2.62
N LYS A 181 -19.96 14.33 3.16
CA LYS A 181 -21.42 14.42 2.90
C LYS A 181 -21.71 15.08 1.55
#